data_42d91213a7f0934cb4d0fb6af616eac5
#
_entry.id   42d91213a7f0934cb4d0fb6af616eac5
#
_cell.length_a   1.000
_cell.length_b   1.000
_cell.length_c   1.000
_cell.angle_alpha   90.00
_cell.angle_beta   90.00
_cell.angle_gamma   90.00
#
_symmetry.space_group_name_H-M   'P 1'
#
loop_
_entity.id
_entity.type
_entity.pdbx_description
1 polymer ?
#
loop_
_entity_poly.entity_id
_entity_poly.type
_entity_poly.pdbx_seq_one_letter_code
_entity_poly.pdbx_strand_id
1 'polypeptide(L)'
;MSIQLLDKTRKINRLLNDKHSSKVAFADICFVLGQMLLANAYIISSKGKLLGTYVNDDGMIPSFQSKQGSYIETMLNERFLNVLSTKENVNLETLGFSKEERQGVEALITPISIGGERLGTLFLCRCQKAFSIEDIILSEYSTTVVGLEIMRSIQEESDIEQHKKSNFSSALTTLTPLEQKAVSYVFHAMGGEDGTLVTSKLAGKIG
;
A
#
# COMPACT_ATOMS: atom_id res chain seq x y z
N MET A 1 -5.15 8.62 -31.07
CA MET A 1 -4.38 8.46 -29.82
C MET A 1 -3.64 9.77 -29.62
N SER A 2 -3.96 10.51 -28.58
CA SER A 2 -3.54 11.91 -28.48
C SER A 2 -2.13 12.00 -27.92
N ILE A 3 -1.41 13.04 -28.35
CA ILE A 3 -0.10 13.45 -27.81
C ILE A 3 -0.21 13.61 -26.30
N GLN A 4 -1.37 14.03 -25.79
CA GLN A 4 -1.65 14.19 -24.37
C GLN A 4 -1.57 12.88 -23.59
N LEU A 5 -2.03 11.75 -24.12
CA LEU A 5 -1.93 10.45 -23.45
C LEU A 5 -0.47 10.01 -23.32
N LEU A 6 0.33 10.22 -24.38
CA LEU A 6 1.77 9.92 -24.35
C LEU A 6 2.50 10.76 -23.29
N ASP A 7 2.18 12.04 -23.16
CA ASP A 7 2.80 12.90 -22.16
C ASP A 7 2.37 12.52 -20.74
N LYS A 8 1.12 12.12 -20.55
CA LYS A 8 0.63 11.58 -19.27
C LYS A 8 1.37 10.29 -18.89
N THR A 9 1.50 9.34 -19.81
CA THR A 9 2.25 8.08 -19.61
C THR A 9 3.72 8.35 -19.27
N ARG A 10 4.37 9.31 -19.95
CA ARG A 10 5.75 9.72 -19.66
C ARG A 10 5.91 10.32 -18.26
N LYS A 11 4.91 11.06 -17.75
CA LYS A 11 4.93 11.57 -16.37
C LYS A 11 4.93 10.44 -15.36
N ILE A 12 4.10 9.41 -15.56
CA ILE A 12 4.07 8.24 -14.67
C ILE A 12 5.42 7.51 -14.71
N ASN A 13 5.99 7.30 -15.92
CA ASN A 13 7.31 6.66 -16.05
C ASN A 13 8.43 7.43 -15.35
N ARG A 14 8.37 8.75 -15.31
CA ARG A 14 9.36 9.54 -14.60
C ARG A 14 9.36 9.26 -13.10
N LEU A 15 8.21 8.98 -12.50
CA LEU A 15 8.14 8.61 -11.08
C LEU A 15 8.95 7.34 -10.77
N LEU A 16 8.98 6.35 -11.68
CA LEU A 16 9.79 5.14 -11.53
C LEU A 16 11.29 5.37 -11.72
N ASN A 17 11.64 6.38 -12.55
CA ASN A 17 13.02 6.61 -12.95
C ASN A 17 13.70 7.71 -12.13
N ASP A 18 13.01 8.31 -11.17
CA ASP A 18 13.57 9.38 -10.35
C ASP A 18 14.54 8.80 -9.32
N LYS A 19 15.83 8.82 -9.66
CA LYS A 19 16.93 8.22 -8.89
C LYS A 19 17.20 8.89 -7.54
N HIS A 20 16.53 9.99 -7.24
CA HIS A 20 16.75 10.76 -6.00
C HIS A 20 15.97 10.25 -4.79
N SER A 21 15.00 9.36 -4.98
CA SER A 21 14.24 8.71 -3.91
C SER A 21 14.42 7.20 -4.05
N SER A 22 14.97 6.56 -3.04
CA SER A 22 15.08 5.09 -3.00
C SER A 22 13.70 4.39 -2.94
N LYS A 23 12.64 5.16 -2.73
CA LYS A 23 11.24 4.69 -2.73
C LYS A 23 10.36 5.73 -3.42
N VAL A 24 9.62 5.29 -4.43
CA VAL A 24 8.50 6.08 -4.95
C VAL A 24 7.40 6.04 -3.89
N ALA A 25 7.01 7.19 -3.36
CA ALA A 25 5.91 7.22 -2.42
C ALA A 25 4.60 6.97 -3.18
N PHE A 26 3.80 6.01 -2.74
CA PHE A 26 2.47 5.75 -3.33
C PHE A 26 1.59 7.01 -3.35
N ALA A 27 1.81 7.92 -2.40
CA ALA A 27 1.16 9.23 -2.38
C ALA A 27 1.50 10.08 -3.61
N ASP A 28 2.75 10.04 -4.09
CA ASP A 28 3.18 10.79 -5.28
C ASP A 28 2.51 10.24 -6.54
N ILE A 29 2.37 8.91 -6.63
CA ILE A 29 1.63 8.27 -7.72
C ILE A 29 0.16 8.70 -7.68
N CYS A 30 -0.49 8.65 -6.51
CA CYS A 30 -1.86 9.12 -6.34
C CYS A 30 -2.02 10.59 -6.70
N PHE A 31 -1.09 11.44 -6.29
CA PHE A 31 -1.08 12.86 -6.61
C PHE A 31 -1.02 13.10 -8.12
N VAL A 32 -0.08 12.46 -8.81
CA VAL A 32 0.08 12.61 -10.27
C VAL A 32 -1.16 12.08 -11.01
N LEU A 33 -1.67 10.91 -10.62
CA LEU A 33 -2.90 10.36 -11.20
C LEU A 33 -4.10 11.24 -10.94
N GLY A 34 -4.29 11.67 -9.71
CA GLY A 34 -5.41 12.52 -9.31
C GLY A 34 -5.44 13.83 -10.08
N GLN A 35 -4.28 14.47 -10.24
CA GLN A 35 -4.19 15.70 -11.04
C GLN A 35 -4.43 15.45 -12.55
N MET A 36 -3.88 14.37 -13.11
CA MET A 36 -4.03 14.08 -14.53
C MET A 36 -5.45 13.67 -14.92
N LEU A 37 -6.15 12.97 -14.02
CA LEU A 37 -7.49 12.44 -14.26
C LEU A 37 -8.59 13.33 -13.66
N LEU A 38 -8.22 14.39 -12.92
CA LEU A 38 -9.13 15.24 -12.16
C LEU A 38 -10.06 14.38 -11.28
N ALA A 39 -9.45 13.48 -10.50
CA ALA A 39 -10.14 12.49 -9.70
C ALA A 39 -9.45 12.31 -8.35
N ASN A 40 -10.18 11.86 -7.35
CA ASN A 40 -9.61 11.33 -6.13
C ASN A 40 -8.98 9.97 -6.45
N ALA A 41 -7.80 9.68 -5.90
CA ALA A 41 -7.04 8.48 -6.18
C ALA A 41 -6.63 7.78 -4.88
N TYR A 42 -6.86 6.48 -4.82
CA TYR A 42 -6.57 5.63 -3.67
C TYR A 42 -5.88 4.36 -4.13
N ILE A 43 -4.72 4.07 -3.57
CA ILE A 43 -4.02 2.79 -3.74
C ILE A 43 -4.21 1.98 -2.47
N ILE A 44 -4.86 0.84 -2.60
CA ILE A 44 -5.23 -0.04 -1.49
C ILE A 44 -4.52 -1.38 -1.69
N SER A 45 -3.81 -1.88 -0.67
CA SER A 45 -3.18 -3.20 -0.72
C SER A 45 -4.23 -4.32 -0.70
N SER A 46 -3.85 -5.54 -1.07
CA SER A 46 -4.72 -6.73 -0.95
C SER A 46 -5.20 -6.99 0.50
N LYS A 47 -4.47 -6.51 1.50
CA LYS A 47 -4.87 -6.58 2.92
C LYS A 47 -5.75 -5.42 3.37
N GLY A 48 -6.16 -4.53 2.47
CA GLY A 48 -7.01 -3.36 2.78
C GLY A 48 -6.26 -2.16 3.36
N LYS A 49 -4.92 -2.17 3.40
CA LYS A 49 -4.13 -1.03 3.86
C LYS A 49 -4.08 0.05 2.78
N LEU A 50 -4.35 1.28 3.17
CA LEU A 50 -4.28 2.45 2.30
C LEU A 50 -2.82 2.87 2.11
N LEU A 51 -2.24 2.53 0.96
CA LEU A 51 -0.83 2.77 0.65
C LEU A 51 -0.57 4.20 0.18
N GLY A 52 -1.48 4.77 -0.59
CA GLY A 52 -1.43 6.14 -1.09
C GLY A 52 -2.80 6.72 -1.29
N THR A 53 -2.90 8.04 -1.13
CA THR A 53 -4.14 8.79 -1.31
C THR A 53 -3.87 10.15 -1.94
N TYR A 54 -4.78 10.57 -2.81
CA TYR A 54 -4.92 11.94 -3.25
C TYR A 54 -6.40 12.29 -3.26
N VAL A 55 -6.77 13.34 -2.56
CA VAL A 55 -8.14 13.81 -2.46
C VAL A 55 -8.18 15.25 -2.96
N ASN A 56 -9.03 15.49 -3.94
CA ASN A 56 -9.45 16.82 -4.37
C ASN A 56 -10.80 17.12 -3.72
N ASP A 57 -11.10 18.38 -3.43
CA ASP A 57 -12.32 18.78 -2.70
C ASP A 57 -13.62 18.32 -3.37
N ASP A 58 -13.60 18.06 -4.69
CA ASP A 58 -14.74 17.55 -5.43
C ASP A 58 -14.83 16.02 -5.36
N GLY A 59 -15.92 15.51 -4.78
CA GLY A 59 -16.25 14.07 -4.78
C GLY A 59 -15.52 13.25 -3.70
N MET A 60 -15.21 13.87 -2.57
CA MET A 60 -14.67 13.16 -1.43
C MET A 60 -15.69 12.15 -0.90
N ILE A 61 -15.26 10.90 -0.79
CA ILE A 61 -16.05 9.83 -0.18
C ILE A 61 -15.69 9.75 1.31
N PRO A 62 -16.63 9.99 2.23
CA PRO A 62 -16.37 9.98 3.67
C PRO A 62 -15.69 8.70 4.18
N SER A 63 -16.05 7.55 3.63
CA SER A 63 -15.43 6.25 3.97
C SER A 63 -13.92 6.19 3.71
N PHE A 64 -13.37 7.09 2.90
CA PHE A 64 -11.94 7.20 2.59
C PHE A 64 -11.23 8.40 3.23
N GLN A 65 -11.85 9.05 4.20
CA GLN A 65 -11.19 10.13 4.97
C GLN A 65 -10.05 9.63 5.86
N SER A 66 -9.82 8.35 5.88
CA SER A 66 -8.75 7.70 6.64
C SER A 66 -7.37 8.18 6.18
N LYS A 67 -6.46 8.37 7.13
CA LYS A 67 -5.08 8.76 6.85
C LYS A 67 -4.35 7.61 6.13
N GLN A 68 -3.39 7.97 5.26
CA GLN A 68 -2.47 6.99 4.67
C GLN A 68 -1.89 6.07 5.76
N GLY A 69 -1.85 4.77 5.47
CA GLY A 69 -1.41 3.73 6.41
C GLY A 69 -2.53 3.11 7.24
N SER A 70 -3.74 3.69 7.27
CA SER A 70 -4.91 3.07 7.90
C SER A 70 -5.47 1.94 7.02
N TYR A 71 -6.38 1.16 7.59
CA TYR A 71 -7.09 0.10 6.88
C TYR A 71 -8.51 0.54 6.55
N ILE A 72 -8.96 0.19 5.35
CA ILE A 72 -10.37 0.33 4.97
C ILE A 72 -11.19 -0.79 5.62
N GLU A 73 -12.51 -0.65 5.62
CA GLU A 73 -13.41 -1.67 6.11
C GLU A 73 -13.20 -3.01 5.37
N THR A 74 -13.16 -4.13 6.11
CA THR A 74 -12.87 -5.47 5.56
C THR A 74 -13.86 -5.86 4.46
N MET A 75 -15.16 -5.62 4.66
CA MET A 75 -16.17 -5.93 3.64
C MET A 75 -15.99 -5.11 2.36
N LEU A 76 -15.60 -3.86 2.47
CA LEU A 76 -15.31 -3.01 1.31
C LEU A 76 -14.07 -3.54 0.56
N ASN A 77 -13.03 -3.94 1.30
CA ASN A 77 -11.84 -4.53 0.70
C ASN A 77 -12.15 -5.82 -0.05
N GLU A 78 -12.95 -6.72 0.52
CA GLU A 78 -13.39 -7.95 -0.14
C GLU A 78 -14.15 -7.66 -1.44
N ARG A 79 -15.03 -6.66 -1.44
CA ARG A 79 -15.75 -6.25 -2.65
C ARG A 79 -14.81 -5.70 -3.73
N PHE A 80 -13.80 -4.94 -3.35
CA PHE A 80 -12.75 -4.50 -4.29
C PHE A 80 -11.95 -5.68 -4.84
N LEU A 81 -11.60 -6.66 -4.02
CA LEU A 81 -10.84 -7.83 -4.45
C LEU A 81 -11.63 -8.73 -5.40
N ASN A 82 -12.97 -8.74 -5.30
CA ASN A 82 -13.85 -9.45 -6.21
C ASN A 82 -13.94 -8.81 -7.61
N VAL A 83 -13.41 -7.60 -7.79
CA VAL A 83 -13.27 -6.98 -9.11
C VAL A 83 -12.02 -7.55 -9.79
N LEU A 84 -12.21 -8.46 -10.75
CA LEU A 84 -11.14 -9.20 -11.42
C LEU A 84 -10.58 -8.47 -12.65
N SER A 85 -11.32 -7.53 -13.23
CA SER A 85 -10.90 -6.69 -14.36
C SER A 85 -11.31 -5.26 -14.11
N THR A 86 -10.71 -4.32 -14.83
CA THR A 86 -11.08 -2.90 -14.76
C THR A 86 -12.58 -2.72 -14.95
N LYS A 87 -13.19 -1.95 -14.05
CA LYS A 87 -14.60 -1.58 -14.07
C LYS A 87 -14.72 -0.07 -14.03
N GLU A 88 -15.21 0.50 -15.10
CA GLU A 88 -15.58 1.91 -15.19
C GLU A 88 -17.06 2.13 -14.82
N ASN A 89 -17.37 3.33 -14.34
CA ASN A 89 -18.72 3.78 -14.02
C ASN A 89 -19.46 2.79 -13.09
N VAL A 90 -18.75 2.36 -12.05
CA VAL A 90 -19.24 1.34 -11.12
C VAL A 90 -20.36 1.93 -10.27
N ASN A 91 -21.45 1.18 -10.14
CA ASN A 91 -22.46 1.51 -9.15
C ASN A 91 -21.91 1.28 -7.74
N LEU A 92 -21.60 2.37 -7.04
CA LEU A 92 -21.01 2.35 -5.70
C LEU A 92 -21.91 1.67 -4.66
N GLU A 93 -23.22 1.50 -4.95
CA GLU A 93 -24.14 0.74 -4.10
C GLU A 93 -23.71 -0.72 -3.96
N THR A 94 -23.26 -1.32 -5.04
CA THR A 94 -22.78 -2.71 -5.03
C THR A 94 -21.53 -2.90 -4.18
N LEU A 95 -20.79 -1.80 -3.94
CA LEU A 95 -19.64 -1.75 -3.06
C LEU A 95 -19.99 -1.40 -1.61
N GLY A 96 -21.26 -1.09 -1.33
CA GLY A 96 -21.76 -0.80 0.00
C GLY A 96 -21.62 0.65 0.46
N PHE A 97 -21.34 1.57 -0.46
CA PHE A 97 -21.34 3.00 -0.14
C PHE A 97 -22.76 3.51 0.13
N SER A 98 -22.87 4.46 1.05
CA SER A 98 -24.14 5.09 1.41
C SER A 98 -24.73 5.88 0.24
N LYS A 99 -26.01 6.25 0.34
CA LYS A 99 -26.69 7.03 -0.71
C LYS A 99 -26.06 8.41 -0.90
N GLU A 100 -25.62 9.02 0.19
CA GLU A 100 -24.97 10.32 0.22
C GLU A 100 -23.60 10.27 -0.46
N GLU A 101 -22.84 9.18 -0.27
CA GLU A 101 -21.54 8.98 -0.88
C GLU A 101 -21.60 8.69 -2.39
N ARG A 102 -22.75 8.26 -2.90
CA ARG A 102 -22.94 7.86 -4.31
C ARG A 102 -23.41 8.96 -5.21
N GLN A 103 -23.97 10.06 -4.66
CA GLN A 103 -24.65 11.07 -5.45
C GLN A 103 -23.69 11.80 -6.39
N GLY A 104 -23.86 11.56 -7.69
CA GLY A 104 -23.06 12.19 -8.75
C GLY A 104 -21.60 11.74 -8.81
N VAL A 105 -21.23 10.66 -8.12
CA VAL A 105 -19.87 10.12 -8.13
C VAL A 105 -19.74 9.03 -9.19
N GLU A 106 -18.79 9.22 -10.10
CA GLU A 106 -18.32 8.22 -11.07
C GLU A 106 -17.07 7.54 -10.52
N ALA A 107 -17.02 6.22 -10.60
CA ALA A 107 -15.92 5.44 -10.07
C ALA A 107 -15.27 4.52 -11.11
N LEU A 108 -13.96 4.40 -11.02
CA LEU A 108 -13.13 3.49 -11.80
C LEU A 108 -12.32 2.63 -10.84
N ILE A 109 -12.46 1.31 -10.97
CA ILE A 109 -11.77 0.32 -10.15
C ILE A 109 -10.85 -0.48 -11.06
N THR A 110 -9.56 -0.45 -10.77
CA THR A 110 -8.57 -1.19 -11.54
C THR A 110 -7.79 -2.13 -10.62
N PRO A 111 -7.82 -3.45 -10.86
CA PRO A 111 -7.02 -4.41 -10.09
C PRO A 111 -5.53 -4.17 -10.29
N ILE A 112 -4.76 -4.25 -9.22
CA ILE A 112 -3.30 -4.24 -9.24
C ILE A 112 -2.85 -5.69 -9.12
N SER A 113 -2.36 -6.26 -10.23
CA SER A 113 -1.89 -7.66 -10.26
C SER A 113 -0.60 -7.77 -11.07
N ILE A 114 0.36 -8.54 -10.58
CA ILE A 114 1.63 -8.83 -11.27
C ILE A 114 1.86 -10.34 -11.20
N GLY A 115 2.18 -10.96 -12.32
CA GLY A 115 2.49 -12.39 -12.37
C GLY A 115 1.34 -13.30 -11.92
N GLY A 116 0.09 -12.84 -12.02
CA GLY A 116 -1.09 -13.57 -11.55
C GLY A 116 -1.41 -13.36 -10.06
N GLU A 117 -0.57 -12.68 -9.31
CA GLU A 117 -0.80 -12.35 -7.90
C GLU A 117 -1.54 -11.03 -7.77
N ARG A 118 -2.62 -11.01 -6.96
CA ARG A 118 -3.38 -9.79 -6.64
C ARG A 118 -2.69 -9.02 -5.52
N LEU A 119 -2.10 -7.88 -5.85
CA LEU A 119 -1.36 -7.03 -4.91
C LEU A 119 -2.23 -5.96 -4.25
N GLY A 120 -3.29 -5.53 -4.94
CA GLY A 120 -4.16 -4.47 -4.43
C GLY A 120 -5.18 -3.97 -5.43
N THR A 121 -5.69 -2.78 -5.16
CA THR A 121 -6.69 -2.10 -6.00
C THR A 121 -6.34 -0.62 -6.14
N LEU A 122 -6.39 -0.10 -7.36
CA LEU A 122 -6.45 1.32 -7.63
C LEU A 122 -7.92 1.71 -7.75
N PHE A 123 -8.37 2.59 -6.85
CA PHE A 123 -9.69 3.15 -6.85
C PHE A 123 -9.62 4.64 -7.18
N LEU A 124 -10.32 5.05 -8.22
CA LEU A 124 -10.43 6.43 -8.66
C LEU A 124 -11.90 6.84 -8.64
N CYS A 125 -12.18 8.06 -8.16
CA CYS A 125 -13.54 8.58 -8.18
C CYS A 125 -13.55 10.09 -8.41
N ARG A 126 -14.59 10.58 -9.10
CA ARG A 126 -14.81 12.01 -9.36
C ARG A 126 -16.29 12.31 -9.54
N CYS A 127 -16.67 13.58 -9.36
CA CYS A 127 -18.03 14.02 -9.56
C CYS A 127 -18.34 14.33 -11.02
N GLN A 128 -19.57 14.00 -11.46
CA GLN A 128 -20.26 14.48 -12.65
C GLN A 128 -19.54 14.28 -14.01
N LYS A 129 -18.48 13.50 -14.06
CA LYS A 129 -17.75 13.23 -15.31
C LYS A 129 -17.37 11.77 -15.43
N ALA A 130 -17.92 11.07 -16.42
CA ALA A 130 -17.57 9.69 -16.74
C ALA A 130 -16.09 9.56 -17.14
N PHE A 131 -15.47 8.43 -16.80
CA PHE A 131 -14.10 8.10 -17.21
C PHE A 131 -14.08 7.77 -18.69
N SER A 132 -13.15 8.39 -19.42
CA SER A 132 -12.93 8.17 -20.84
C SER A 132 -12.05 6.92 -21.07
N ILE A 133 -12.01 6.42 -22.29
CA ILE A 133 -11.11 5.33 -22.69
C ILE A 133 -9.64 5.68 -22.41
N GLU A 134 -9.23 6.94 -22.60
CA GLU A 134 -7.86 7.38 -22.29
C GLU A 134 -7.58 7.33 -20.77
N ASP A 135 -8.58 7.65 -19.93
CA ASP A 135 -8.48 7.55 -18.48
C ASP A 135 -8.35 6.09 -18.03
N ILE A 136 -9.09 5.18 -18.65
CA ILE A 136 -9.03 3.73 -18.40
C ILE A 136 -7.64 3.19 -18.76
N ILE A 137 -7.15 3.48 -19.97
CA ILE A 137 -5.81 3.07 -20.42
C ILE A 137 -4.73 3.57 -19.44
N LEU A 138 -4.83 4.84 -19.02
CA LEU A 138 -3.88 5.43 -18.10
C LEU A 138 -3.93 4.76 -16.72
N SER A 139 -5.14 4.44 -16.25
CA SER A 139 -5.36 3.72 -14.99
C SER A 139 -4.72 2.32 -15.04
N GLU A 140 -4.99 1.54 -16.09
CA GLU A 140 -4.42 0.20 -16.28
C GLU A 140 -2.88 0.22 -16.39
N TYR A 141 -2.34 1.18 -17.13
CA TYR A 141 -0.90 1.39 -17.18
C TYR A 141 -0.31 1.70 -15.81
N SER A 142 -1.00 2.55 -15.04
CA SER A 142 -0.56 2.95 -13.71
C SER A 142 -0.57 1.80 -12.71
N THR A 143 -1.51 0.85 -12.84
CA THR A 143 -1.54 -0.32 -11.95
C THR A 143 -0.34 -1.25 -12.16
N THR A 144 0.22 -1.32 -13.36
CA THR A 144 1.48 -2.03 -13.60
C THR A 144 2.63 -1.36 -12.85
N VAL A 145 2.73 -0.03 -12.94
CA VAL A 145 3.75 0.76 -12.23
C VAL A 145 3.63 0.59 -10.72
N VAL A 146 2.41 0.74 -10.19
CA VAL A 146 2.11 0.56 -8.75
C VAL A 146 2.41 -0.86 -8.31
N GLY A 147 2.03 -1.86 -9.10
CA GLY A 147 2.27 -3.27 -8.80
C GLY A 147 3.76 -3.59 -8.68
N LEU A 148 4.59 -3.08 -9.58
CA LEU A 148 6.04 -3.23 -9.51
C LEU A 148 6.62 -2.58 -8.24
N GLU A 149 6.12 -1.40 -7.85
CA GLU A 149 6.58 -0.73 -6.64
C GLU A 149 6.13 -1.45 -5.36
N ILE A 150 4.92 -2.03 -5.35
CA ILE A 150 4.48 -2.89 -4.24
C ILE A 150 5.39 -4.11 -4.11
N MET A 151 5.68 -4.82 -5.22
CA MET A 151 6.58 -5.98 -5.21
C MET A 151 7.98 -5.61 -4.72
N ARG A 152 8.51 -4.48 -5.19
CA ARG A 152 9.80 -3.96 -4.73
C ARG A 152 9.81 -3.70 -3.23
N SER A 153 8.76 -3.07 -2.70
CA SER A 153 8.65 -2.78 -1.27
C SER A 153 8.59 -4.07 -0.43
N ILE A 154 7.87 -5.08 -0.90
CA ILE A 154 7.79 -6.40 -0.24
C ILE A 154 9.17 -7.08 -0.24
N GLN A 155 9.90 -7.03 -1.36
CA GLN A 155 11.23 -7.60 -1.46
C GLN A 155 12.23 -6.91 -0.51
N GLU A 156 12.23 -5.57 -0.48
CA GLU A 156 13.09 -4.80 0.42
C GLU A 156 12.81 -5.11 1.90
N GLU A 157 11.52 -5.25 2.29
CA GLU A 157 11.16 -5.66 3.66
C GLU A 157 11.67 -7.07 3.99
N SER A 158 11.52 -8.02 3.05
CA SER A 158 12.03 -9.39 3.19
C SER A 158 13.55 -9.42 3.33
N ASP A 159 14.27 -8.65 2.51
CA ASP A 159 15.74 -8.59 2.54
C ASP A 159 16.22 -8.00 3.88
N ILE A 160 15.58 -6.95 4.38
CA ILE A 160 15.87 -6.36 5.69
C ILE A 160 15.64 -7.39 6.82
N GLU A 161 14.54 -8.15 6.78
CA GLU A 161 14.28 -9.20 7.77
C GLU A 161 15.31 -10.31 7.71
N GLN A 162 15.69 -10.76 6.52
CA GLN A 162 16.74 -11.77 6.35
C GLN A 162 18.08 -11.29 6.88
N HIS A 163 18.47 -10.04 6.58
CA HIS A 163 19.70 -9.45 7.12
C HIS A 163 19.67 -9.36 8.65
N LYS A 164 18.53 -8.94 9.24
CA LYS A 164 18.39 -8.93 10.71
C LYS A 164 18.54 -10.32 11.31
N LYS A 165 17.88 -11.33 10.72
CA LYS A 165 18.00 -12.74 11.17
C LYS A 165 19.42 -13.27 11.04
N SER A 166 20.09 -13.01 9.92
CA SER A 166 21.49 -13.42 9.69
C SER A 166 22.44 -12.76 10.69
N ASN A 167 22.32 -11.44 10.88
CA ASN A 167 23.16 -10.72 11.84
C ASN A 167 22.93 -11.20 13.28
N PHE A 168 21.68 -11.45 13.66
CA PHE A 168 21.36 -12.01 14.97
C PHE A 168 21.91 -13.42 15.14
N SER A 169 21.75 -14.29 14.14
CA SER A 169 22.33 -15.64 14.15
C SER A 169 23.85 -15.61 14.26
N SER A 170 24.51 -14.75 13.49
CA SER A 170 25.96 -14.58 13.55
C SER A 170 26.43 -14.07 14.92
N ALA A 171 25.71 -13.11 15.52
CA ALA A 171 26.01 -12.65 16.86
C ALA A 171 25.85 -13.75 17.91
N LEU A 172 24.80 -14.58 17.81
CA LEU A 172 24.62 -15.72 18.73
C LEU A 172 25.75 -16.75 18.64
N THR A 173 26.32 -17.01 17.46
CA THR A 173 27.42 -17.96 17.30
C THR A 173 28.75 -17.48 17.91
N THR A 174 28.88 -16.16 18.16
CA THR A 174 30.08 -15.60 18.82
C THR A 174 29.99 -15.65 20.34
N LEU A 175 28.81 -15.92 20.91
CA LEU A 175 28.60 -16.00 22.34
C LEU A 175 28.99 -17.34 22.92
N THR A 176 29.54 -17.31 24.11
CA THR A 176 29.77 -18.54 24.91
C THR A 176 28.44 -19.20 25.30
N PRO A 177 28.39 -20.48 25.63
CA PRO A 177 27.15 -21.15 26.06
C PRO A 177 26.44 -20.46 27.24
N LEU A 178 27.20 -19.82 28.12
CA LEU A 178 26.67 -19.10 29.28
C LEU A 178 25.98 -17.80 28.86
N GLU A 179 26.58 -17.05 27.93
CA GLU A 179 26.00 -15.84 27.35
C GLU A 179 24.78 -16.14 26.52
N GLN A 180 24.78 -17.24 25.74
CA GLN A 180 23.59 -17.69 24.99
C GLN A 180 22.42 -17.98 25.94
N LYS A 181 22.69 -18.65 27.08
CA LYS A 181 21.69 -18.87 28.12
C LYS A 181 21.15 -17.55 28.67
N ALA A 182 22.03 -16.60 28.98
CA ALA A 182 21.63 -15.28 29.47
C ALA A 182 20.73 -14.54 28.47
N VAL A 183 21.09 -14.52 27.18
CA VAL A 183 20.30 -13.91 26.11
C VAL A 183 18.94 -14.60 26.00
N SER A 184 18.88 -15.93 26.06
CA SER A 184 17.63 -16.69 26.02
C SER A 184 16.71 -16.34 27.20
N TYR A 185 17.28 -16.18 28.40
CA TYR A 185 16.52 -15.75 29.58
C TYR A 185 15.95 -14.33 29.44
N VAL A 186 16.76 -13.40 28.93
CA VAL A 186 16.33 -12.03 28.64
C VAL A 186 15.17 -12.04 27.65
N PHE A 187 15.29 -12.78 26.56
CA PHE A 187 14.25 -12.87 25.51
C PHE A 187 12.93 -13.45 26.07
N HIS A 188 13.00 -14.50 26.90
CA HIS A 188 11.83 -15.07 27.57
C HIS A 188 11.21 -14.11 28.59
N ALA A 189 12.03 -13.35 29.32
CA ALA A 189 11.52 -12.40 30.31
C ALA A 189 10.85 -11.18 29.67
N MET A 190 11.20 -10.83 28.43
CA MET A 190 10.59 -9.75 27.67
C MET A 190 9.31 -10.16 26.92
N GLY A 191 8.99 -11.46 26.86
CA GLY A 191 7.79 -11.94 26.17
C GLY A 191 7.77 -11.65 24.66
N GLY A 192 8.93 -11.31 24.06
CA GLY A 192 9.03 -10.93 22.65
C GLY A 192 8.69 -9.47 22.35
N GLU A 193 8.51 -8.63 23.37
CA GLU A 193 8.26 -7.19 23.26
C GLU A 193 9.53 -6.36 23.54
N ASP A 194 9.60 -5.15 22.99
CA ASP A 194 10.64 -4.19 23.32
C ASP A 194 10.42 -3.66 24.74
N GLY A 195 11.46 -3.64 25.57
CA GLY A 195 11.34 -3.17 26.95
C GLY A 195 12.68 -2.97 27.64
N THR A 196 12.64 -2.38 28.83
CA THR A 196 13.80 -2.19 29.70
C THR A 196 13.82 -3.26 30.79
N LEU A 197 14.87 -4.07 30.85
CA LEU A 197 15.08 -5.05 31.89
C LEU A 197 15.95 -4.50 32.99
N VAL A 198 15.50 -4.65 34.25
CA VAL A 198 16.29 -4.31 35.42
C VAL A 198 17.20 -5.49 35.75
N THR A 199 18.50 -5.27 35.62
CA THR A 199 19.55 -6.31 35.81
C THR A 199 19.46 -7.04 37.17
N SER A 200 18.98 -6.39 38.22
CA SER A 200 18.76 -7.01 39.53
C SER A 200 17.69 -8.13 39.52
N LYS A 201 16.70 -8.07 38.63
CA LYS A 201 15.69 -9.14 38.49
C LYS A 201 16.21 -10.36 37.70
N LEU A 202 17.22 -10.16 36.87
CA LEU A 202 17.87 -11.22 36.07
C LEU A 202 18.89 -11.98 36.91
N ALA A 203 19.68 -11.30 37.75
CA ALA A 203 20.71 -11.92 38.57
C ALA A 203 20.16 -12.95 39.59
N GLY A 204 18.94 -12.77 40.07
CA GLY A 204 18.29 -13.72 40.98
C GLY A 204 17.69 -14.98 40.32
N LYS A 205 17.70 -15.07 38.95
CA LYS A 205 17.17 -16.22 38.23
C LYS A 205 18.23 -17.02 37.46
N ILE A 206 19.47 -16.55 37.40
CA ILE A 206 20.59 -17.16 36.67
C ILE A 206 21.59 -17.82 37.61
N GLY A 207 21.46 -17.56 38.93
CA GLY A 207 22.28 -18.13 40.00
C GLY A 207 21.92 -19.57 40.39
#